data_faf2e8d2cab4913a74c2604b6168e025
#
_entry.id   faf2e8d2cab4913a74c2604b6168e025
#
_cell.length_a   1.000
_cell.length_b   1.000
_cell.length_c   1.000
_cell.angle_alpha   90.00
_cell.angle_beta   90.00
_cell.angle_gamma   90.00
#
_symmetry.space_group_name_H-M   'P 1'
#
loop_
_entity.id
_entity.type
_entity.pdbx_description
1 polymer ?
#
loop_
_entity_poly.entity_id
_entity_poly.type
_entity_poly.pdbx_seq_one_letter_code
_entity_poly.pdbx_strand_id
1 'polypeptide(L)'
;MKRGLMTFSVALLLVASPIAPAGAQPVSFTDPDDVNLPLDLKTLTHDHNDSAITYTVETYDPFADSQVDFKWGIDKNGDGKVDFFAAAGYEDKALEGKVEDTKDKELGKATVRRVNDRAIQLSFSRKLLGASYQYWVMAATDTNGNEEDDPGEFDLAPDAGFHPHQL
;
A
#
# COMPACT_ATOMS: atom_id res chain seq x y z
N MET A 1 42.74 -37.66 57.72
CA MET A 1 41.55 -36.88 57.31
C MET A 1 41.82 -36.16 55.96
N LYS A 2 41.27 -36.67 54.82
CA LYS A 2 41.42 -36.03 53.48
C LYS A 2 40.12 -35.28 53.18
N ARG A 3 40.21 -33.97 53.11
CA ARG A 3 39.07 -33.12 52.66
C ARG A 3 39.02 -33.09 51.12
N GLY A 4 37.99 -33.67 50.57
CA GLY A 4 37.70 -33.56 49.09
C GLY A 4 37.09 -32.20 48.79
N LEU A 5 37.70 -31.50 47.86
CA LEU A 5 37.19 -30.24 47.29
C LEU A 5 36.20 -30.59 46.20
N MET A 6 34.92 -30.25 46.39
CA MET A 6 33.88 -30.41 45.37
C MET A 6 33.83 -29.15 44.49
N THR A 7 34.21 -29.29 43.23
CA THR A 7 34.14 -28.22 42.24
C THR A 7 32.76 -28.24 41.57
N PHE A 8 31.94 -27.21 41.78
CA PHE A 8 30.69 -27.02 41.07
C PHE A 8 30.95 -26.26 39.76
N SER A 9 30.75 -26.93 38.64
CA SER A 9 30.74 -26.27 37.32
C SER A 9 29.34 -25.76 37.04
N VAL A 10 29.17 -24.44 36.99
CA VAL A 10 27.93 -23.79 36.53
C VAL A 10 28.01 -23.67 35.01
N ALA A 11 27.23 -24.46 34.32
CA ALA A 11 27.04 -24.31 32.87
C ALA A 11 26.06 -23.16 32.59
N LEU A 12 26.57 -22.06 32.06
CA LEU A 12 25.76 -20.93 31.59
C LEU A 12 25.14 -21.28 30.25
N LEU A 13 23.84 -21.64 30.23
CA LEU A 13 23.09 -21.79 29.01
C LEU A 13 22.78 -20.39 28.42
N LEU A 14 23.47 -20.00 27.37
CA LEU A 14 23.08 -18.87 26.55
C LEU A 14 21.88 -19.31 25.70
N VAL A 15 20.69 -18.88 26.07
CA VAL A 15 19.50 -18.98 25.23
C VAL A 15 19.59 -17.86 24.18
N ALA A 16 20.01 -18.21 22.96
CA ALA A 16 19.91 -17.31 21.83
C ALA A 16 18.41 -17.13 21.48
N SER A 17 17.82 -16.00 21.86
CA SER A 17 16.50 -15.62 21.38
C SER A 17 16.59 -15.40 19.87
N PRO A 18 15.70 -16.01 19.05
CA PRO A 18 15.64 -15.70 17.64
C PRO A 18 15.29 -14.21 17.50
N ILE A 19 16.19 -13.44 16.88
CA ILE A 19 15.90 -12.09 16.43
C ILE A 19 14.90 -12.26 15.30
N ALA A 20 13.63 -11.94 15.53
CA ALA A 20 12.66 -11.84 14.46
C ALA A 20 13.18 -10.80 13.44
N PRO A 21 13.10 -11.07 12.13
CA PRO A 21 13.46 -10.06 11.13
C PRO A 21 12.64 -8.82 11.44
N ALA A 22 13.30 -7.68 11.57
CA ALA A 22 12.61 -6.39 11.69
C ALA A 22 11.82 -6.21 10.39
N GLY A 23 10.51 -6.41 10.45
CA GLY A 23 9.62 -6.03 9.38
C GLY A 23 9.85 -4.54 9.11
N ALA A 24 9.88 -4.15 7.85
CA ALA A 24 9.96 -2.74 7.51
C ALA A 24 8.82 -2.00 8.22
N GLN A 25 9.12 -0.84 8.78
CA GLN A 25 8.08 -0.03 9.42
C GLN A 25 7.19 0.55 8.32
N PRO A 26 5.86 0.54 8.51
CA PRO A 26 4.96 1.22 7.60
C PRO A 26 5.36 2.68 7.42
N VAL A 27 5.34 3.16 6.19
CA VAL A 27 5.58 4.57 5.85
C VAL A 27 4.24 5.21 5.58
N SER A 28 3.98 6.38 6.17
CA SER A 28 2.71 7.08 6.02
C SER A 28 2.94 8.51 5.53
N PHE A 29 2.08 8.95 4.61
CA PHE A 29 2.02 10.31 4.07
C PHE A 29 0.64 10.88 4.34
N THR A 30 0.59 12.19 4.57
CA THR A 30 -0.69 12.93 4.69
C THR A 30 -0.86 13.79 3.44
N ASP A 31 -2.09 13.86 2.98
CA ASP A 31 -2.54 14.71 1.92
C ASP A 31 -3.39 15.84 2.50
N PRO A 32 -3.36 17.08 1.98
CA PRO A 32 -4.20 18.16 2.50
C PRO A 32 -5.67 17.94 2.14
N ASP A 33 -6.58 18.52 2.92
CA ASP A 33 -8.01 18.64 2.60
C ASP A 33 -8.18 19.80 1.60
N ASP A 34 -8.03 19.51 0.31
CA ASP A 34 -7.95 20.53 -0.75
C ASP A 34 -8.92 20.32 -1.92
N VAL A 35 -9.62 19.19 -1.97
CA VAL A 35 -10.69 18.92 -2.92
C VAL A 35 -12.01 18.65 -2.20
N ASN A 36 -13.12 19.04 -2.79
CA ASN A 36 -14.44 18.81 -2.21
C ASN A 36 -15.10 17.59 -2.88
N LEU A 37 -14.46 16.42 -2.73
CA LEU A 37 -14.90 15.16 -3.31
C LEU A 37 -15.17 14.12 -2.19
N PRO A 38 -16.05 13.14 -2.43
CA PRO A 38 -16.27 12.04 -1.47
C PRO A 38 -15.02 11.20 -1.19
N LEU A 39 -14.08 11.15 -2.14
CA LEU A 39 -12.83 10.39 -2.04
C LEU A 39 -11.60 11.31 -1.88
N ASP A 40 -11.76 12.46 -1.23
CA ASP A 40 -10.65 13.34 -0.85
C ASP A 40 -9.65 12.58 0.03
N LEU A 41 -8.43 12.41 -0.48
CA LEU A 41 -7.37 11.64 0.14
C LEU A 41 -6.86 12.33 1.41
N LYS A 42 -6.64 11.57 2.46
CA LYS A 42 -6.14 12.10 3.74
C LYS A 42 -4.81 11.49 4.13
N THR A 43 -4.73 10.17 4.05
CA THR A 43 -3.56 9.46 4.50
C THR A 43 -3.30 8.25 3.61
N LEU A 44 -2.08 8.15 3.12
CA LEU A 44 -1.58 6.98 2.43
C LEU A 44 -0.58 6.27 3.33
N THR A 45 -0.86 5.03 3.68
CA THR A 45 0.09 4.17 4.39
C THR A 45 0.54 3.06 3.47
N HIS A 46 1.84 2.86 3.46
CA HIS A 46 2.50 1.85 2.66
C HIS A 46 3.28 0.89 3.57
N ASP A 47 3.06 -0.37 3.38
CA ASP A 47 3.73 -1.45 4.11
C ASP A 47 4.13 -2.58 3.16
N HIS A 48 5.15 -3.34 3.52
CA HIS A 48 5.57 -4.50 2.74
C HIS A 48 6.14 -5.61 3.61
N ASN A 49 6.09 -6.81 3.05
CA ASN A 49 6.82 -7.97 3.55
C ASN A 49 7.52 -8.68 2.38
N ASP A 50 8.09 -9.85 2.61
CA ASP A 50 8.83 -10.60 1.59
C ASP A 50 7.98 -11.02 0.39
N SER A 51 6.65 -11.05 0.50
CA SER A 51 5.74 -11.56 -0.53
C SER A 51 4.81 -10.51 -1.13
N ALA A 52 4.45 -9.48 -0.38
CA ALA A 52 3.42 -8.53 -0.76
C ALA A 52 3.79 -7.08 -0.43
N ILE A 53 3.23 -6.19 -1.22
CA ILE A 53 3.10 -4.76 -0.96
C ILE A 53 1.66 -4.52 -0.53
N THR A 54 1.47 -3.64 0.43
CA THR A 54 0.16 -3.27 0.94
C THR A 54 0.06 -1.76 1.05
N TYR A 55 -0.91 -1.19 0.37
CA TYR A 55 -1.31 0.21 0.51
C TYR A 55 -2.58 0.30 1.32
N THR A 56 -2.66 1.26 2.21
CA THR A 56 -3.90 1.65 2.89
C THR A 56 -4.15 3.12 2.61
N VAL A 57 -5.30 3.41 2.04
CA VAL A 57 -5.77 4.77 1.77
C VAL A 57 -6.88 5.09 2.76
N GLU A 58 -6.80 6.26 3.39
CA GLU A 58 -7.85 6.88 4.21
C GLU A 58 -8.29 8.17 3.56
N THR A 59 -9.60 8.43 3.49
CA THR A 59 -10.20 9.66 2.99
C THR A 59 -10.67 10.56 4.14
N TYR A 60 -10.89 11.85 3.88
CA TYR A 60 -11.46 12.78 4.86
C TYR A 60 -12.90 12.42 5.20
N ASP A 61 -13.68 12.02 4.22
CA ASP A 61 -15.08 11.65 4.39
C ASP A 61 -15.33 10.14 4.25
N PRO A 62 -16.40 9.62 4.88
CA PRO A 62 -16.85 8.25 4.64
C PRO A 62 -17.33 8.07 3.19
N PHE A 63 -17.05 6.91 2.60
CA PHE A 63 -17.50 6.55 1.27
C PHE A 63 -18.18 5.16 1.23
N ALA A 64 -19.04 4.92 0.27
CA ALA A 64 -19.64 3.60 0.03
C ALA A 64 -18.72 2.74 -0.85
N ASP A 65 -18.89 1.41 -0.81
CA ASP A 65 -18.10 0.50 -1.67
C ASP A 65 -18.32 0.80 -3.17
N SER A 66 -19.53 1.21 -3.55
CA SER A 66 -19.85 1.60 -4.93
C SER A 66 -19.17 2.89 -5.43
N GLN A 67 -18.51 3.62 -4.53
CA GLN A 67 -17.73 4.82 -4.85
C GLN A 67 -16.23 4.53 -4.93
N VAL A 68 -15.80 3.28 -4.66
CA VAL A 68 -14.38 2.93 -4.67
C VAL A 68 -13.86 2.95 -6.10
N ASP A 69 -12.98 3.91 -6.36
CA ASP A 69 -12.15 4.00 -7.55
C ASP A 69 -10.81 4.62 -7.18
N PHE A 70 -9.85 3.74 -6.87
CA PHE A 70 -8.50 4.13 -6.51
C PHE A 70 -7.50 3.50 -7.48
N LYS A 71 -6.56 4.31 -7.95
CA LYS A 71 -5.52 3.89 -8.88
C LYS A 71 -4.14 4.31 -8.39
N TRP A 72 -3.23 3.38 -8.32
CA TRP A 72 -1.81 3.61 -8.01
C TRP A 72 -1.00 3.54 -9.27
N GLY A 73 -0.37 4.63 -9.66
CA GLY A 73 0.62 4.64 -10.74
C GLY A 73 1.99 4.30 -10.18
N ILE A 74 2.62 3.25 -10.67
CA ILE A 74 3.88 2.71 -10.16
C ILE A 74 4.99 2.94 -11.19
N ASP A 75 6.01 3.69 -10.80
CA ASP A 75 7.29 3.82 -11.49
C ASP A 75 8.31 2.94 -10.77
N LYS A 76 8.59 1.76 -11.31
CA LYS A 76 9.46 0.75 -10.68
C LYS A 76 10.95 0.99 -10.89
N ASN A 77 11.32 1.91 -11.77
CA ASN A 77 12.71 2.16 -12.17
C ASN A 77 13.18 3.59 -11.83
N GLY A 78 12.27 4.48 -11.40
CA GLY A 78 12.58 5.86 -10.97
C GLY A 78 12.85 6.81 -12.13
N ASP A 79 12.35 6.52 -13.35
CA ASP A 79 12.54 7.37 -14.53
C ASP A 79 11.47 8.45 -14.71
N GLY A 80 10.52 8.53 -13.79
CA GLY A 80 9.42 9.50 -13.78
C GLY A 80 8.25 9.10 -14.68
N LYS A 81 8.17 7.83 -15.08
CA LYS A 81 7.08 7.30 -15.90
C LYS A 81 6.43 6.11 -15.21
N VAL A 82 5.12 6.01 -15.33
CA VAL A 82 4.40 4.84 -14.84
C VAL A 82 4.74 3.62 -15.69
N ASP A 83 5.19 2.54 -15.03
CA ASP A 83 5.44 1.24 -15.64
C ASP A 83 4.20 0.34 -15.62
N PHE A 84 3.38 0.46 -14.58
CA PHE A 84 2.13 -0.28 -14.42
C PHE A 84 1.20 0.39 -13.40
N PHE A 85 -0.04 -0.05 -13.39
CA PHE A 85 -1.06 0.40 -12.45
C PHE A 85 -1.48 -0.74 -11.52
N ALA A 86 -1.75 -0.40 -10.27
CA ALA A 86 -2.55 -1.20 -9.37
C ALA A 86 -3.86 -0.44 -9.10
N ALA A 87 -4.99 -1.12 -9.15
CA ALA A 87 -6.30 -0.48 -9.02
C ALA A 87 -7.20 -1.22 -8.05
N ALA A 88 -8.06 -0.48 -7.37
CA ALA A 88 -9.15 -0.97 -6.56
C ALA A 88 -10.44 -0.30 -7.03
N GLY A 89 -11.42 -1.09 -7.41
CA GLY A 89 -12.72 -0.62 -7.90
C GLY A 89 -13.87 -1.43 -7.33
N TYR A 90 -15.10 -1.01 -7.64
CA TYR A 90 -16.31 -1.74 -7.31
C TYR A 90 -16.96 -2.24 -8.59
N GLU A 91 -16.76 -3.51 -8.89
CA GLU A 91 -17.29 -4.17 -10.08
C GLU A 91 -18.18 -5.35 -9.67
N ASP A 92 -19.24 -5.63 -10.43
CA ASP A 92 -20.14 -6.76 -10.20
C ASP A 92 -20.65 -6.92 -8.75
N LYS A 93 -20.83 -5.80 -8.03
CA LYS A 93 -21.26 -5.72 -6.62
C LYS A 93 -20.22 -6.22 -5.61
N ALA A 94 -18.96 -6.22 -5.97
CA ALA A 94 -17.85 -6.57 -5.12
C ALA A 94 -16.69 -5.58 -5.24
N LEU A 95 -15.89 -5.47 -4.20
CA LEU A 95 -14.60 -4.79 -4.29
C LEU A 95 -13.61 -5.70 -4.99
N GLU A 96 -13.06 -5.23 -6.09
CA GLU A 96 -12.08 -5.95 -6.89
C GLU A 96 -10.78 -5.17 -7.01
N GLY A 97 -9.69 -5.91 -7.21
CA GLY A 97 -8.37 -5.32 -7.39
C GLY A 97 -7.60 -6.03 -8.49
N LYS A 98 -6.90 -5.24 -9.29
CA LYS A 98 -6.07 -5.71 -10.39
C LYS A 98 -4.73 -4.99 -10.44
N VAL A 99 -3.78 -5.61 -11.13
CA VAL A 99 -2.51 -4.98 -11.52
C VAL A 99 -2.38 -5.15 -13.02
N GLU A 100 -2.16 -4.05 -13.74
CA GLU A 100 -2.13 -4.01 -15.20
C GLU A 100 -0.99 -3.13 -15.72
N ASP A 101 -0.48 -3.44 -16.91
CA ASP A 101 0.51 -2.58 -17.56
C ASP A 101 -0.17 -1.33 -18.16
N THR A 102 0.63 -0.42 -18.69
CA THR A 102 0.16 0.84 -19.34
C THR A 102 -0.63 0.63 -20.65
N LYS A 103 -0.93 -0.63 -21.00
CA LYS A 103 -1.73 -1.05 -22.15
C LYS A 103 -2.92 -1.93 -21.75
N ASP A 104 -3.32 -1.83 -20.47
CA ASP A 104 -4.46 -2.56 -19.88
C ASP A 104 -4.30 -4.09 -19.87
N LYS A 105 -3.06 -4.59 -20.03
CA LYS A 105 -2.79 -6.01 -19.91
C LYS A 105 -2.62 -6.40 -18.45
N GLU A 106 -3.44 -7.33 -17.98
CA GLU A 106 -3.32 -7.86 -16.62
C GLU A 106 -1.94 -8.48 -16.36
N LEU A 107 -1.28 -7.99 -15.31
CA LEU A 107 -0.01 -8.49 -14.78
C LEU A 107 -0.21 -9.36 -13.54
N GLY A 108 -1.33 -9.23 -12.87
CA GLY A 108 -1.68 -10.00 -11.69
C GLY A 108 -2.91 -9.47 -10.96
N LYS A 109 -3.34 -10.23 -9.96
CA LYS A 109 -4.46 -9.83 -9.10
C LYS A 109 -3.95 -9.04 -7.91
N ALA A 110 -4.78 -8.10 -7.47
CA ALA A 110 -4.66 -7.46 -6.17
C ALA A 110 -5.82 -7.92 -5.27
N THR A 111 -5.59 -7.93 -3.96
CA THR A 111 -6.63 -8.14 -2.96
C THR A 111 -7.04 -6.79 -2.41
N VAL A 112 -8.34 -6.50 -2.46
CA VAL A 112 -8.92 -5.28 -1.88
C VAL A 112 -9.70 -5.65 -0.63
N ARG A 113 -9.57 -4.83 0.40
CA ARG A 113 -10.27 -5.01 1.67
C ARG A 113 -10.72 -3.68 2.24
N ARG A 114 -11.99 -3.59 2.60
CA ARG A 114 -12.51 -2.50 3.43
C ARG A 114 -11.88 -2.56 4.82
N VAL A 115 -11.29 -1.49 5.29
CA VAL A 115 -10.72 -1.38 6.63
C VAL A 115 -11.75 -0.78 7.59
N ASN A 116 -12.37 0.33 7.19
CA ASN A 116 -13.47 1.02 7.90
C ASN A 116 -14.27 1.84 6.88
N ASP A 117 -15.15 2.73 7.34
CA ASP A 117 -16.00 3.58 6.49
C ASP A 117 -15.24 4.66 5.70
N ARG A 118 -13.96 4.89 6.02
CA ARG A 118 -13.09 5.89 5.38
C ARG A 118 -11.82 5.30 4.78
N ALA A 119 -11.60 4.00 4.88
CA ALA A 119 -10.34 3.42 4.46
C ALA A 119 -10.49 2.07 3.77
N ILE A 120 -9.71 1.90 2.70
CA ILE A 120 -9.50 0.62 2.04
C ILE A 120 -8.02 0.22 2.05
N GLN A 121 -7.79 -1.05 1.83
CA GLN A 121 -6.47 -1.62 1.68
C GLN A 121 -6.40 -2.41 0.39
N LEU A 122 -5.36 -2.14 -0.40
CA LEU A 122 -4.98 -2.89 -1.59
C LEU A 122 -3.67 -3.63 -1.32
N SER A 123 -3.59 -4.91 -1.68
CA SER A 123 -2.35 -5.68 -1.57
C SER A 123 -2.11 -6.53 -2.82
N PHE A 124 -0.87 -6.52 -3.31
CA PHE A 124 -0.44 -7.31 -4.46
C PHE A 124 0.98 -7.86 -4.30
N SER A 125 1.41 -8.69 -5.24
CA SER A 125 2.70 -9.38 -5.18
C SER A 125 3.89 -8.42 -5.28
N ARG A 126 4.80 -8.45 -4.30
CA ARG A 126 6.08 -7.73 -4.31
C ARG A 126 6.96 -8.07 -5.51
N LYS A 127 6.79 -9.25 -6.12
CA LYS A 127 7.59 -9.68 -7.27
C LYS A 127 7.47 -8.78 -8.51
N LEU A 128 6.45 -7.92 -8.57
CA LEU A 128 6.26 -6.96 -9.64
C LEU A 128 7.18 -5.74 -9.52
N LEU A 129 7.80 -5.54 -8.34
CA LEU A 129 8.61 -4.36 -8.01
C LEU A 129 10.10 -4.68 -7.96
N GLY A 130 10.93 -3.66 -8.16
CA GLY A 130 12.37 -3.69 -7.88
C GLY A 130 12.71 -3.45 -6.41
N ALA A 131 13.97 -3.19 -6.11
CA ALA A 131 14.45 -2.87 -4.76
C ALA A 131 13.99 -1.48 -4.27
N SER A 132 13.69 -0.58 -5.20
CA SER A 132 13.10 0.73 -4.95
C SER A 132 12.13 1.05 -6.07
N TYR A 133 11.13 1.86 -5.79
CA TYR A 133 10.16 2.35 -6.75
C TYR A 133 9.54 3.66 -6.25
N GLN A 134 8.78 4.29 -7.13
CA GLN A 134 8.01 5.49 -6.82
C GLN A 134 6.55 5.23 -7.18
N TYR A 135 5.64 5.94 -6.53
CA TYR A 135 4.21 5.80 -6.80
C TYR A 135 3.44 7.07 -6.52
N TRP A 136 2.29 7.20 -7.12
CA TRP A 136 1.24 8.14 -6.77
C TRP A 136 -0.09 7.38 -6.62
N VAL A 137 -1.04 8.00 -5.95
CA VAL A 137 -2.40 7.48 -5.80
C VAL A 137 -3.37 8.50 -6.35
N MET A 138 -4.35 8.03 -7.10
CA MET A 138 -5.50 8.78 -7.55
C MET A 138 -6.75 8.18 -6.93
N ALA A 139 -7.61 9.03 -6.43
CA ALA A 139 -8.98 8.70 -6.06
C ALA A 139 -9.92 9.40 -7.03
N ALA A 140 -10.72 8.65 -7.78
CA ALA A 140 -11.65 9.22 -8.76
C ALA A 140 -13.10 9.06 -8.28
N THR A 141 -13.92 10.05 -8.63
CA THR A 141 -15.35 10.03 -8.36
C THR A 141 -16.08 10.58 -9.59
N ASP A 142 -16.77 9.70 -10.32
CA ASP A 142 -17.65 10.13 -11.41
C ASP A 142 -18.86 10.88 -10.81
N THR A 143 -18.83 12.21 -10.90
CA THR A 143 -19.87 13.10 -10.37
C THR A 143 -20.93 13.43 -11.42
N ASN A 144 -20.65 13.21 -12.68
CA ASN A 144 -21.52 13.57 -13.80
C ASN A 144 -22.10 12.36 -14.57
N GLY A 145 -21.64 11.14 -14.28
CA GLY A 145 -22.15 9.89 -14.86
C GLY A 145 -21.69 9.64 -16.30
N ASN A 146 -20.55 10.22 -16.71
CA ASN A 146 -20.02 10.03 -18.07
C ASN A 146 -18.92 8.95 -18.16
N GLU A 147 -18.50 8.39 -17.01
CA GLU A 147 -17.44 7.37 -16.89
C GLU A 147 -16.05 7.87 -17.41
N GLU A 148 -15.82 9.19 -17.43
CA GLU A 148 -14.55 9.80 -17.81
C GLU A 148 -13.92 10.48 -16.60
N ASP A 149 -12.59 10.47 -16.48
CA ASP A 149 -11.82 11.18 -15.43
C ASP A 149 -11.73 12.68 -15.77
N ASP A 150 -12.78 13.42 -15.50
CA ASP A 150 -12.84 14.85 -15.77
C ASP A 150 -12.03 15.67 -14.73
N PRO A 151 -11.44 16.81 -15.14
CA PRO A 151 -10.78 17.70 -14.18
C PRO A 151 -11.72 18.13 -13.05
N GLY A 152 -11.31 17.88 -11.79
CA GLY A 152 -12.10 18.15 -10.60
C GLY A 152 -12.95 16.98 -10.13
N GLU A 153 -12.83 15.82 -10.74
CA GLU A 153 -13.45 14.56 -10.32
C GLU A 153 -12.47 13.57 -9.72
N PHE A 154 -11.23 13.97 -9.54
CA PHE A 154 -10.19 13.14 -8.89
C PHE A 154 -9.34 13.96 -7.92
N ASP A 155 -8.76 13.25 -6.99
CA ASP A 155 -7.73 13.70 -6.07
C ASP A 155 -6.45 12.89 -6.28
N LEU A 156 -5.30 13.54 -6.11
CA LEU A 156 -3.98 12.96 -6.34
C LEU A 156 -3.08 13.14 -5.11
N ALA A 157 -2.48 12.06 -4.65
CA ALA A 157 -1.45 12.13 -3.62
C ALA A 157 -0.14 11.46 -4.10
N PRO A 158 0.97 12.21 -4.22
CA PRO A 158 1.05 13.67 -4.02
C PRO A 158 0.44 14.44 -5.19
N ASP A 159 0.05 15.69 -4.98
CA ASP A 159 -0.49 16.60 -6.02
C ASP A 159 0.41 16.74 -7.24
N ALA A 160 1.68 16.46 -7.10
CA ALA A 160 2.65 16.44 -8.19
C ALA A 160 3.79 15.47 -7.94
N GLY A 161 4.14 14.70 -8.99
CA GLY A 161 5.27 13.78 -8.98
C GLY A 161 4.94 12.42 -8.36
N PHE A 162 5.87 11.88 -7.58
CA PHE A 162 5.78 10.53 -7.01
C PHE A 162 6.29 10.49 -5.57
N HIS A 163 5.71 9.66 -4.75
CA HIS A 163 6.29 9.26 -3.46
C HIS A 163 7.38 8.19 -3.68
N PRO A 164 8.61 8.42 -3.22
CA PRO A 164 9.66 7.41 -3.28
C PRO A 164 9.48 6.34 -2.21
N HIS A 165 9.82 5.09 -2.55
CA HIS A 165 9.87 3.99 -1.60
C HIS A 165 11.08 3.07 -1.83
N GLN A 166 11.64 2.56 -0.73
CA GLN A 166 12.68 1.52 -0.73
C GLN A 166 12.15 0.26 -0.05
N LEU A 167 12.37 -0.89 -0.67
CA LEU A 167 11.97 -2.22 -0.19
C LEU A 167 13.05 -2.89 0.64
#